data_bfb3a8e45ce6f0d3b1918eff5b4909dc
#
_entry.id   bfb3a8e45ce6f0d3b1918eff5b4909dc
#
_cell.length_a   1.000
_cell.length_b   1.000
_cell.length_c   1.000
_cell.angle_alpha   90.00
_cell.angle_beta   90.00
_cell.angle_gamma   90.00
#
_symmetry.space_group_name_H-M   'P 1'
#
loop_
_entity.id
_entity.type
_entity.pdbx_description
1 polymer ?
#
loop_
_entity_poly.entity_id
_entity_poly.type
_entity_poly.pdbx_seq_one_letter_code
_entity_poly.pdbx_strand_id
1 'polypeptide(L)'
;QRILRCAGKIGGQCMAIEVFNRYEKKYMLDEHTFRRLLERINDYMEPDKYNLNGQFYSICNIYYDTDDNRLIRSSIEKPVYKEKLRMRSYGTPCGEDRVFLEIKKKYNGIVNKRRTSIVLKDAYKYMESDVYPESDIQCINTQVLKEIDYFKKMYTLKPKVYLSYDRYAYFEKNDGDFRVTFDTNITTRRGDVRLESGSYGRQP
;
A
#
# COMPACT_ATOMS: atom_id res chain seq x y z
N GLN A 1 -6.90 -10.79 -14.79
CA GLN A 1 -7.19 -11.24 -13.43
C GLN A 1 -7.48 -10.04 -12.52
N ARG A 2 -8.48 -10.14 -11.69
CA ARG A 2 -8.84 -9.11 -10.72
C ARG A 2 -8.75 -9.65 -9.30
N ILE A 3 -8.23 -8.85 -8.39
CA ILE A 3 -8.14 -9.19 -6.97
C ILE A 3 -9.18 -8.39 -6.22
N LEU A 4 -10.13 -9.10 -5.60
CA LEU A 4 -11.07 -8.53 -4.63
C LEU A 4 -10.42 -8.54 -3.24
N ARG A 5 -10.50 -7.42 -2.54
CA ARG A 5 -10.14 -7.34 -1.11
C ARG A 5 -11.31 -6.80 -0.32
N CYS A 6 -11.66 -7.51 0.72
CA CYS A 6 -12.64 -7.08 1.70
C CYS A 6 -11.91 -6.78 3.02
N ALA A 7 -12.20 -5.67 3.66
CA ALA A 7 -11.63 -5.29 4.94
C ALA A 7 -12.71 -4.64 5.82
N GLY A 8 -12.78 -5.07 7.08
CA GLY A 8 -13.64 -4.50 8.11
C GLY A 8 -12.86 -4.26 9.40
N LYS A 9 -13.36 -3.36 10.25
CA LYS A 9 -12.82 -3.13 11.60
C LYS A 9 -13.36 -4.17 12.59
N ILE A 10 -12.60 -4.42 13.63
CA ILE A 10 -13.07 -5.12 14.84
C ILE A 10 -13.28 -4.03 15.88
N GLY A 11 -14.49 -3.92 16.41
CA GLY A 11 -14.95 -2.83 17.26
C GLY A 11 -14.02 -2.45 18.42
N GLY A 12 -13.98 -1.14 18.70
CA GLY A 12 -13.29 -0.51 19.83
C GLY A 12 -13.15 1.01 19.62
N GLN A 13 -13.54 1.77 20.62
CA GLN A 13 -13.72 3.22 20.65
C GLN A 13 -12.52 4.04 20.18
N CYS A 14 -12.85 5.19 19.59
CA CYS A 14 -12.01 6.27 19.11
C CYS A 14 -11.10 6.85 20.21
N MET A 15 -9.83 6.71 20.02
CA MET A 15 -8.77 7.66 20.42
C MET A 15 -7.67 7.58 19.37
N ALA A 16 -7.10 8.73 19.01
CA ALA A 16 -6.26 8.97 17.84
C ALA A 16 -4.92 8.21 17.83
N ILE A 17 -4.97 6.91 17.72
CA ILE A 17 -3.86 6.06 17.31
C ILE A 17 -4.41 5.24 16.16
N GLU A 18 -3.92 5.49 14.91
CA GLU A 18 -4.33 4.73 13.73
C GLU A 18 -3.81 3.29 13.74
N VAL A 19 -4.16 2.52 14.74
CA VAL A 19 -4.01 1.07 14.76
C VAL A 19 -5.33 0.48 14.29
N PHE A 20 -5.45 0.28 12.99
CA PHE A 20 -6.62 -0.37 12.41
C PHE A 20 -6.47 -1.88 12.53
N ASN A 21 -7.16 -2.49 13.46
CA ASN A 21 -7.36 -3.93 13.47
C ASN A 21 -8.38 -4.27 12.37
N ARG A 22 -7.90 -4.73 11.22
CA ARG A 22 -8.76 -5.10 10.08
C ARG A 22 -8.49 -6.52 9.66
N TYR A 23 -9.56 -7.26 9.41
CA TYR A 23 -9.47 -8.48 8.62
C TYR A 23 -9.42 -8.10 7.14
N GLU A 24 -8.52 -8.74 6.41
CA GLU A 24 -8.42 -8.60 4.96
C GLU A 24 -8.52 -10.01 4.35
N LYS A 25 -9.56 -10.22 3.53
CA LYS A 25 -9.69 -11.40 2.68
C LYS A 25 -9.45 -11.01 1.23
N LYS A 26 -8.79 -11.89 0.47
CA LYS A 26 -8.46 -11.66 -0.95
C LYS A 26 -8.98 -12.81 -1.78
N TYR A 27 -9.60 -12.48 -2.89
CA TYR A 27 -10.17 -13.43 -3.83
C TYR A 27 -9.70 -13.10 -5.24
N MET A 28 -9.44 -14.13 -6.03
CA MET A 28 -9.24 -13.99 -7.48
C MET A 28 -10.62 -14.05 -8.13
N LEU A 29 -10.90 -13.08 -9.02
CA LEU A 29 -12.16 -13.01 -9.74
C LEU A 29 -11.92 -13.09 -11.23
N ASP A 30 -12.80 -13.81 -11.93
CA ASP A 30 -12.98 -13.69 -13.36
C ASP A 30 -13.91 -12.49 -13.70
N GLU A 31 -13.97 -12.15 -14.97
CA GLU A 31 -14.75 -11.02 -15.46
C GLU A 31 -16.25 -11.17 -15.21
N HIS A 32 -16.78 -12.36 -15.38
CA HIS A 32 -18.21 -12.64 -15.18
C HIS A 32 -18.61 -12.46 -13.70
N THR A 33 -17.84 -13.04 -12.78
CA THR A 33 -18.06 -12.90 -11.34
C THR A 33 -17.91 -11.45 -10.89
N PHE A 34 -16.93 -10.71 -11.45
CA PHE A 34 -16.74 -9.29 -11.17
C PHE A 34 -17.98 -8.47 -11.55
N ARG A 35 -18.52 -8.64 -12.75
CA ARG A 35 -19.71 -7.90 -13.22
C ARG A 35 -20.93 -8.17 -12.35
N ARG A 36 -21.21 -9.43 -12.06
CA ARG A 36 -22.33 -9.82 -11.18
C ARG A 36 -22.18 -9.26 -9.76
N LEU A 37 -20.94 -9.17 -9.26
CA LEU A 37 -20.69 -8.61 -7.94
C LEU A 37 -20.91 -7.10 -7.92
N LEU A 38 -20.51 -6.38 -8.99
CA LEU A 38 -20.74 -4.94 -9.11
C LEU A 38 -22.23 -4.58 -9.09
N GLU A 39 -23.07 -5.35 -9.78
CA GLU A 39 -24.53 -5.15 -9.76
C GLU A 39 -25.07 -5.16 -8.34
N ARG A 40 -24.62 -6.10 -7.50
CA ARG A 40 -25.08 -6.24 -6.11
C ARG A 40 -24.43 -5.25 -5.15
N ILE A 41 -23.16 -4.91 -5.36
CA ILE A 41 -22.42 -4.00 -4.46
C ILE A 41 -23.05 -2.61 -4.45
N ASN A 42 -23.55 -2.12 -5.57
CA ASN A 42 -24.15 -0.80 -5.70
C ASN A 42 -25.37 -0.57 -4.79
N ASP A 43 -26.05 -1.64 -4.38
CA ASP A 43 -27.18 -1.54 -3.44
C ASP A 43 -26.72 -1.20 -2.02
N TYR A 44 -25.51 -1.66 -1.61
CA TYR A 44 -25.02 -1.61 -0.24
C TYR A 44 -23.83 -0.66 -0.05
N MET A 45 -23.14 -0.35 -1.12
CA MET A 45 -21.86 0.36 -1.07
C MET A 45 -21.84 1.52 -2.06
N GLU A 46 -21.00 2.51 -1.76
CA GLU A 46 -20.74 3.65 -2.63
C GLU A 46 -19.27 3.69 -3.05
N PRO A 47 -18.96 4.23 -4.25
CA PRO A 47 -17.60 4.39 -4.70
C PRO A 47 -16.82 5.33 -3.77
N ASP A 48 -15.51 5.03 -3.62
CA ASP A 48 -14.55 5.95 -3.00
C ASP A 48 -14.57 7.30 -3.78
N LYS A 49 -14.39 8.39 -3.06
CA LYS A 49 -14.32 9.75 -3.64
C LYS A 49 -13.32 9.89 -4.80
N TYR A 50 -12.32 9.04 -4.89
CA TYR A 50 -11.37 8.99 -6.01
C TYR A 50 -11.88 8.18 -7.21
N ASN A 51 -13.00 7.49 -7.07
CA ASN A 51 -13.65 6.71 -8.13
C ASN A 51 -15.00 7.31 -8.58
N LEU A 52 -15.33 8.55 -8.19
CA LEU A 52 -16.66 9.17 -8.44
C LEU A 52 -17.05 9.20 -9.93
N ASN A 53 -16.09 9.24 -10.84
CA ASN A 53 -16.35 9.23 -12.29
C ASN A 53 -16.34 7.82 -12.89
N GLY A 54 -16.46 6.78 -12.09
CA GLY A 54 -16.41 5.39 -12.57
C GLY A 54 -15.01 4.95 -13.05
N GLN A 55 -13.98 5.74 -12.79
CA GLN A 55 -12.63 5.46 -13.24
C GLN A 55 -11.77 4.78 -12.15
N PHE A 56 -10.93 3.88 -12.58
CA PHE A 56 -9.88 3.31 -11.72
C PHE A 56 -8.78 4.34 -11.49
N TYR A 57 -8.16 4.32 -10.32
CA TYR A 57 -6.96 5.08 -10.06
C TYR A 57 -5.75 4.16 -9.88
N SER A 58 -4.63 4.57 -10.46
CA SER A 58 -3.41 3.78 -10.41
C SER A 58 -2.70 3.94 -9.07
N ILE A 59 -2.18 2.84 -8.56
CA ILE A 59 -1.35 2.79 -7.36
C ILE A 59 0.00 2.19 -7.72
N CYS A 60 1.06 2.97 -7.51
CA CYS A 60 2.44 2.56 -7.76
C CYS A 60 3.17 2.32 -6.45
N ASN A 61 3.97 1.27 -6.38
CA ASN A 61 4.69 0.90 -5.16
C ASN A 61 6.11 0.44 -5.49
N ILE A 62 7.05 0.80 -4.63
CA ILE A 62 8.37 0.16 -4.53
C ILE A 62 8.42 -0.61 -3.22
N TYR A 63 8.69 -1.90 -3.29
CA TYR A 63 8.94 -2.72 -2.10
C TYR A 63 10.43 -2.82 -1.85
N TYR A 64 10.81 -2.59 -0.59
CA TYR A 64 12.17 -2.70 -0.10
C TYR A 64 12.37 -4.07 0.55
N ASP A 65 13.52 -4.69 0.28
CA ASP A 65 13.91 -5.98 0.83
C ASP A 65 15.42 -6.08 0.90
N THR A 66 15.92 -7.10 1.56
CA THR A 66 17.34 -7.44 1.58
C THR A 66 17.79 -8.05 0.25
N ASP A 67 19.10 -8.17 0.04
CA ASP A 67 19.66 -8.73 -1.21
C ASP A 67 19.21 -10.17 -1.47
N ASP A 68 19.04 -10.94 -0.42
CA ASP A 68 18.56 -12.34 -0.46
C ASP A 68 17.02 -12.45 -0.43
N ASN A 69 16.29 -11.35 -0.47
CA ASN A 69 14.83 -11.28 -0.41
C ASN A 69 14.23 -11.86 0.88
N ARG A 70 14.88 -11.65 2.01
CA ARG A 70 14.53 -12.22 3.32
C ARG A 70 13.12 -11.91 3.77
N LEU A 71 12.66 -10.64 3.60
CA LEU A 71 11.34 -10.20 4.07
C LEU A 71 10.20 -10.88 3.29
N ILE A 72 10.33 -11.00 1.96
CA ILE A 72 9.31 -11.67 1.17
C ILE A 72 9.33 -13.17 1.39
N ARG A 73 10.49 -13.81 1.48
CA ARG A 73 10.63 -15.25 1.79
C ARG A 73 9.97 -15.57 3.12
N SER A 74 10.35 -14.86 4.18
CA SER A 74 9.71 -14.99 5.49
C SER A 74 8.20 -14.79 5.42
N SER A 75 7.72 -13.81 4.63
CA SER A 75 6.28 -13.55 4.47
C SER A 75 5.51 -14.72 3.83
N ILE A 76 6.15 -15.50 2.94
CA ILE A 76 5.54 -16.68 2.27
C ILE A 76 5.34 -17.82 3.27
N GLU A 77 6.25 -18.02 4.19
CA GLU A 77 6.21 -19.04 5.25
C GLU A 77 5.09 -18.82 6.27
N LYS A 78 4.35 -17.71 6.13
CA LYS A 78 3.22 -17.34 7.01
C LYS A 78 3.58 -17.31 8.51
N PRO A 79 4.70 -16.65 8.90
CA PRO A 79 5.13 -16.61 10.28
C PRO A 79 4.14 -15.83 11.16
N VAL A 80 4.24 -16.03 12.48
CA VAL A 80 3.47 -15.27 13.47
C VAL A 80 3.72 -13.77 13.34
N TYR A 81 4.97 -13.35 13.11
CA TYR A 81 5.38 -11.98 12.89
C TYR A 81 5.98 -11.77 11.51
N LYS A 82 5.56 -10.73 10.82
CA LYS A 82 6.15 -10.27 9.56
C LYS A 82 5.99 -8.78 9.35
N GLU A 83 6.92 -8.22 8.64
CA GLU A 83 6.92 -6.79 8.32
C GLU A 83 7.32 -6.53 6.86
N LYS A 84 6.92 -5.37 6.36
CA LYS A 84 7.20 -4.91 4.99
C LYS A 84 7.35 -3.40 4.97
N LEU A 85 8.29 -2.91 4.21
CA LEU A 85 8.45 -1.49 3.91
C LEU A 85 8.19 -1.25 2.42
N ARG A 86 7.45 -0.19 2.13
CA ARG A 86 7.23 0.25 0.75
C ARG A 86 7.14 1.76 0.64
N MET A 87 7.52 2.27 -0.51
CA MET A 87 7.19 3.61 -0.98
C MET A 87 5.97 3.51 -1.91
N ARG A 88 5.02 4.43 -1.81
CA ARG A 88 3.78 4.42 -2.59
C ARG A 88 3.46 5.79 -3.15
N SER A 89 2.99 5.82 -4.41
CA SER A 89 2.31 6.96 -5.01
C SER A 89 0.92 6.58 -5.53
N TYR A 90 0.10 7.59 -5.75
CA TYR A 90 -1.15 7.51 -6.50
C TYR A 90 -0.92 8.13 -7.88
N GLY A 91 -0.87 7.27 -8.91
CA GLY A 91 -0.35 7.64 -10.23
C GLY A 91 1.19 7.66 -10.28
N THR A 92 1.72 8.01 -11.47
CA THR A 92 3.17 8.20 -11.69
C THR A 92 3.57 9.57 -11.18
N PRO A 93 4.44 9.68 -10.16
CA PRO A 93 4.79 10.96 -9.57
C PRO A 93 5.93 11.66 -10.32
N CYS A 94 6.00 12.97 -10.19
CA CYS A 94 7.18 13.80 -10.49
C CYS A 94 8.06 13.97 -9.24
N GLY A 95 9.28 14.50 -9.39
CA GLY A 95 10.24 14.63 -8.28
C GLY A 95 9.74 15.44 -7.08
N GLU A 96 8.87 16.43 -7.33
CA GLU A 96 8.29 17.30 -6.29
C GLU A 96 6.95 16.77 -5.72
N ASP A 97 6.42 15.68 -6.28
CA ASP A 97 5.17 15.12 -5.81
C ASP A 97 5.35 14.39 -4.48
N ARG A 98 4.23 14.33 -3.73
CA ARG A 98 4.19 13.62 -2.47
C ARG A 98 3.98 12.12 -2.66
N VAL A 99 4.79 11.36 -1.97
CA VAL A 99 4.70 9.91 -1.86
C VAL A 99 4.54 9.51 -0.40
N PHE A 100 4.25 8.23 -0.16
CA PHE A 100 4.07 7.70 1.18
C PHE A 100 5.13 6.62 1.44
N LEU A 101 5.90 6.78 2.51
CA LEU A 101 6.65 5.69 3.11
C LEU A 101 5.73 4.95 4.07
N GLU A 102 5.52 3.67 3.84
CA GLU A 102 4.59 2.84 4.60
C GLU A 102 5.28 1.62 5.18
N ILE A 103 5.20 1.47 6.50
CA ILE A 103 5.60 0.26 7.20
C ILE A 103 4.36 -0.54 7.60
N LYS A 104 4.36 -1.83 7.29
CA LYS A 104 3.28 -2.74 7.65
C LYS A 104 3.86 -3.87 8.47
N LYS A 105 3.41 -3.99 9.71
CA LYS A 105 3.73 -5.08 10.62
C LYS A 105 2.48 -5.97 10.78
N LYS A 106 2.68 -7.27 10.83
CA LYS A 106 1.61 -8.22 11.14
C LYS A 106 2.09 -9.17 12.23
N TYR A 107 1.35 -9.22 13.32
CA TYR A 107 1.60 -10.13 14.43
C TYR A 107 0.32 -10.89 14.77
N ASN A 108 0.40 -12.21 14.80
CA ASN A 108 -0.73 -13.09 15.14
C ASN A 108 -2.06 -12.71 14.44
N GLY A 109 -2.01 -12.42 13.13
CA GLY A 109 -3.18 -12.02 12.35
C GLY A 109 -3.47 -10.51 12.38
N ILE A 110 -3.09 -9.78 13.43
CA ILE A 110 -3.32 -8.36 13.60
C ILE A 110 -2.36 -7.56 12.72
N VAL A 111 -2.90 -6.61 11.95
CA VAL A 111 -2.14 -5.75 11.06
C VAL A 111 -2.02 -4.36 11.65
N ASN A 112 -0.79 -3.92 11.89
CA ASN A 112 -0.45 -2.54 12.16
C ASN A 112 0.15 -1.94 10.90
N LYS A 113 -0.42 -0.84 10.41
CA LYS A 113 0.06 -0.09 9.25
C LYS A 113 0.25 1.36 9.63
N ARG A 114 1.44 1.88 9.41
CA ARG A 114 1.77 3.29 9.60
C ARG A 114 2.36 3.87 8.34
N ARG A 115 2.15 5.17 8.13
CA ARG A 115 2.70 5.87 6.98
C ARG A 115 3.07 7.31 7.33
N THR A 116 4.02 7.84 6.58
CA THR A 116 4.32 9.27 6.52
C THR A 116 4.29 9.75 5.08
N SER A 117 3.90 11.00 4.86
CA SER A 117 3.95 11.65 3.56
C SER A 117 5.28 12.42 3.43
N ILE A 118 5.92 12.34 2.27
CA ILE A 118 7.25 12.90 2.01
C ILE A 118 7.34 13.24 0.52
N VAL A 119 8.13 14.24 0.15
CA VAL A 119 8.41 14.56 -1.27
C VAL A 119 9.27 13.45 -1.88
N LEU A 120 9.02 13.06 -3.12
CA LEU A 120 9.65 11.90 -3.78
C LEU A 120 11.18 11.98 -3.76
N LYS A 121 11.75 13.13 -4.13
CA LYS A 121 13.21 13.33 -4.13
C LYS A 121 13.85 13.14 -2.74
N ASP A 122 13.15 13.61 -1.69
CA ASP A 122 13.60 13.46 -0.31
C ASP A 122 13.43 12.03 0.19
N ALA A 123 12.34 11.35 -0.26
CA ALA A 123 12.13 9.94 0.04
C ALA A 123 13.27 9.06 -0.49
N TYR A 124 13.74 9.31 -1.70
CA TYR A 124 14.90 8.59 -2.24
C TYR A 124 16.17 8.88 -1.46
N LYS A 125 16.49 10.16 -1.21
CA LYS A 125 17.66 10.54 -0.40
C LYS A 125 17.64 9.89 0.98
N TYR A 126 16.49 9.93 1.65
CA TYR A 126 16.31 9.31 2.96
C TYR A 126 16.49 7.79 2.92
N MET A 127 15.98 7.14 1.90
CA MET A 127 16.09 5.68 1.77
C MET A 127 17.50 5.21 1.39
N GLU A 128 18.25 6.02 0.62
CA GLU A 128 19.58 5.68 0.10
C GLU A 128 20.72 6.14 1.03
N SER A 129 20.59 7.29 1.68
CA SER A 129 21.71 7.97 2.37
C SER A 129 21.41 8.33 3.82
N ASP A 130 20.29 7.94 4.39
CA ASP A 130 19.84 8.30 5.75
C ASP A 130 19.72 9.82 6.00
N VAL A 131 19.71 10.63 4.92
CA VAL A 131 19.52 12.09 5.03
C VAL A 131 18.06 12.36 5.33
N TYR A 132 17.78 12.95 6.49
CA TYR A 132 16.42 13.33 6.89
C TYR A 132 15.85 14.38 5.94
N PRO A 133 14.56 14.30 5.61
CA PRO A 133 13.91 15.27 4.73
C PRO A 133 13.86 16.64 5.38
N GLU A 134 14.22 17.66 4.61
CA GLU A 134 14.20 19.06 5.02
C GLU A 134 12.93 19.79 4.56
N SER A 135 12.32 19.29 3.48
CA SER A 135 11.10 19.88 2.92
C SER A 135 9.85 19.38 3.66
N ASP A 136 8.92 20.32 3.93
CA ASP A 136 7.59 20.03 4.47
C ASP A 136 7.54 19.24 5.80
N ILE A 137 8.43 19.55 6.72
CA ILE A 137 8.57 18.91 8.04
C ILE A 137 7.22 18.80 8.78
N GLN A 138 6.34 19.78 8.60
CA GLN A 138 5.01 19.79 9.25
C GLN A 138 4.09 18.63 8.81
N CYS A 139 4.32 18.10 7.60
CA CYS A 139 3.53 16.99 7.05
C CYS A 139 4.15 15.61 7.32
N ILE A 140 5.32 15.57 7.91
CA ILE A 140 6.08 14.35 8.17
C ILE A 140 5.75 13.81 9.56
N ASN A 141 5.33 12.55 9.62
CA ASN A 141 5.19 11.86 10.89
C ASN A 141 6.57 11.34 11.34
N THR A 142 7.21 12.09 12.23
CA THR A 142 8.57 11.79 12.73
C THR A 142 8.65 10.44 13.46
N GLN A 143 7.55 10.01 14.12
CA GLN A 143 7.51 8.71 14.77
C GLN A 143 7.59 7.57 13.75
N VAL A 144 6.92 7.72 12.61
CA VAL A 144 6.99 6.74 11.52
C VAL A 144 8.39 6.70 10.92
N LEU A 145 9.06 7.85 10.74
CA LEU A 145 10.46 7.87 10.28
C LEU A 145 11.38 7.13 11.26
N LYS A 146 11.25 7.36 12.57
CA LYS A 146 12.04 6.63 13.58
C LYS A 146 11.83 5.11 13.50
N GLU A 147 10.60 4.65 13.24
CA GLU A 147 10.32 3.22 13.04
C GLU A 147 10.95 2.69 11.75
N ILE A 148 10.96 3.49 10.68
CA ILE A 148 11.63 3.14 9.42
C ILE A 148 13.15 3.10 9.62
N ASP A 149 13.75 4.04 10.36
CA ASP A 149 15.18 4.03 10.69
C ASP A 149 15.57 2.75 11.45
N TYR A 150 14.75 2.39 12.44
CA TYR A 150 14.99 1.13 13.15
C TYR A 150 14.93 -0.07 12.20
N PHE A 151 13.96 -0.08 11.28
CA PHE A 151 13.81 -1.13 10.29
C PHE A 151 14.99 -1.18 9.31
N LYS A 152 15.49 -0.02 8.85
CA LYS A 152 16.68 0.09 8.00
C LYS A 152 17.94 -0.42 8.72
N LYS A 153 18.08 -0.16 10.02
CA LYS A 153 19.20 -0.66 10.83
C LYS A 153 19.15 -2.18 11.03
N MET A 154 17.96 -2.76 11.13
CA MET A 154 17.77 -4.21 11.27
C MET A 154 18.01 -4.96 9.97
N TYR A 155 17.77 -4.32 8.83
CA TYR A 155 17.86 -4.92 7.50
C TYR A 155 18.59 -3.98 6.54
N THR A 156 19.55 -4.50 5.78
CA THR A 156 20.17 -3.76 4.68
C THR A 156 19.20 -3.72 3.50
N LEU A 157 18.35 -2.68 3.47
CA LEU A 157 17.23 -2.59 2.53
C LEU A 157 17.63 -1.94 1.22
N LYS A 158 17.16 -2.52 0.11
CA LYS A 158 17.26 -1.99 -1.24
C LYS A 158 15.90 -2.01 -1.93
N PRO A 159 15.64 -1.13 -2.91
CA PRO A 159 14.46 -1.24 -3.75
C PRO A 159 14.56 -2.53 -4.57
N LYS A 160 13.60 -3.45 -4.42
CA LYS A 160 13.64 -4.78 -5.04
C LYS A 160 12.59 -5.02 -6.09
N VAL A 161 11.39 -4.48 -5.89
CA VAL A 161 10.26 -4.70 -6.80
C VAL A 161 9.44 -3.44 -6.89
N TYR A 162 9.25 -2.97 -8.12
CA TYR A 162 8.16 -2.07 -8.46
C TYR A 162 6.91 -2.91 -8.72
N LEU A 163 5.78 -2.45 -8.22
CA LEU A 163 4.47 -3.07 -8.42
C LEU A 163 3.41 -1.98 -8.57
N SER A 164 2.71 -1.98 -9.70
CA SER A 164 1.55 -1.12 -9.92
C SER A 164 0.28 -1.93 -10.15
N TYR A 165 -0.85 -1.30 -9.93
CA TYR A 165 -2.17 -1.82 -10.24
C TYR A 165 -3.19 -0.70 -10.27
N ASP A 166 -4.28 -0.92 -10.99
CA ASP A 166 -5.40 -0.01 -11.02
C ASP A 166 -6.46 -0.47 -10.03
N ARG A 167 -6.97 0.46 -9.23
CA ARG A 167 -7.90 0.19 -8.13
C ARG A 167 -9.23 0.89 -8.34
N TYR A 168 -10.29 0.14 -8.08
CA TYR A 168 -11.61 0.66 -7.81
C TYR A 168 -12.01 0.29 -6.39
N ALA A 169 -12.49 1.24 -5.59
CA ALA A 169 -12.80 1.03 -4.18
C ALA A 169 -14.24 1.43 -3.86
N TYR A 170 -14.87 0.69 -2.96
CA TYR A 170 -16.19 0.92 -2.40
C TYR A 170 -16.14 0.95 -0.89
N PHE A 171 -16.97 1.80 -0.30
CA PHE A 171 -17.24 1.85 1.14
C PHE A 171 -18.70 1.51 1.40
N GLU A 172 -18.98 0.90 2.53
CA GLU A 172 -20.33 0.68 3.01
C GLU A 172 -21.06 2.01 3.24
N LYS A 173 -22.33 2.10 2.80
CA LYS A 173 -23.12 3.34 2.83
C LYS A 173 -23.43 3.83 4.26
N ASN A 174 -23.64 2.92 5.21
CA ASN A 174 -24.13 3.27 6.53
C ASN A 174 -23.04 3.56 7.56
N ASP A 175 -21.95 2.78 7.58
CA ASP A 175 -20.95 2.81 8.64
C ASP A 175 -19.55 3.15 8.09
N GLY A 176 -19.33 2.97 6.79
CA GLY A 176 -18.04 3.23 6.14
C GLY A 176 -16.89 2.34 6.62
N ASP A 177 -17.15 1.41 7.53
CA ASP A 177 -16.13 0.54 8.12
C ASP A 177 -15.77 -0.64 7.23
N PHE A 178 -16.73 -1.12 6.45
CA PHE A 178 -16.47 -2.19 5.49
C PHE A 178 -16.06 -1.61 4.14
N ARG A 179 -14.95 -2.12 3.61
CA ARG A 179 -14.38 -1.67 2.35
C ARG A 179 -14.15 -2.84 1.41
N VAL A 180 -14.57 -2.67 0.16
CA VAL A 180 -14.28 -3.58 -0.95
C VAL A 180 -13.37 -2.87 -1.94
N THR A 181 -12.33 -3.53 -2.43
CA THR A 181 -11.48 -2.98 -3.49
C THR A 181 -11.23 -4.01 -4.57
N PHE A 182 -11.29 -3.57 -5.81
CA PHE A 182 -10.94 -4.35 -6.99
C PHE A 182 -9.61 -3.83 -7.53
N ASP A 183 -8.64 -4.71 -7.62
CA ASP A 183 -7.32 -4.41 -8.19
C ASP A 183 -7.18 -5.16 -9.52
N THR A 184 -6.81 -4.46 -10.57
CA THR A 184 -6.60 -4.98 -11.93
C THR A 184 -5.31 -4.43 -12.52
N ASN A 185 -4.94 -4.88 -13.72
CA ASN A 185 -3.75 -4.42 -14.45
C ASN A 185 -2.47 -4.48 -13.59
N ILE A 186 -2.33 -5.55 -12.82
CA ILE A 186 -1.17 -5.73 -11.94
C ILE A 186 0.07 -5.87 -12.80
N THR A 187 1.05 -5.00 -12.58
CA THR A 187 2.31 -4.97 -13.32
C THR A 187 3.48 -4.95 -12.36
N THR A 188 4.53 -5.69 -12.68
CA THR A 188 5.72 -5.79 -11.83
C THR A 188 7.00 -5.67 -12.64
N ARG A 189 8.04 -5.06 -12.07
CA ARG A 189 9.41 -5.06 -12.61
C ARG A 189 10.46 -5.08 -11.50
N ARG A 190 11.63 -5.63 -11.82
CA ARG A 190 12.79 -5.70 -10.91
C ARG A 190 13.99 -4.87 -11.39
N GLY A 191 14.00 -4.47 -12.64
CA GLY A 191 14.88 -3.45 -13.18
C GLY A 191 14.20 -2.09 -13.14
N ASP A 192 14.95 -0.98 -13.10
CA ASP A 192 14.41 0.38 -13.02
C ASP A 192 13.30 0.52 -11.96
N VAL A 193 13.68 0.26 -10.70
CA VAL A 193 12.75 0.26 -9.58
C VAL A 193 12.56 1.69 -9.07
N ARG A 194 11.95 2.55 -9.91
CA ARG A 194 11.64 3.95 -9.59
C ARG A 194 10.15 4.22 -9.87
N LEU A 195 9.53 5.12 -9.08
CA LEU A 195 8.09 5.43 -9.22
C LEU A 195 7.82 6.29 -10.46
N GLU A 196 8.68 7.26 -10.73
CA GLU A 196 8.56 8.22 -11.83
C GLU A 196 8.76 7.59 -13.21
N SER A 197 9.32 6.40 -13.29
CA SER A 197 9.50 5.69 -14.56
C SER A 197 8.19 5.17 -15.17
N GLY A 198 7.07 5.28 -14.47
CA GLY A 198 5.77 4.86 -14.97
C GLY A 198 5.41 3.41 -14.65
N SER A 199 4.24 2.96 -15.13
CA SER A 199 3.60 1.70 -14.73
C SER A 199 3.82 0.54 -15.71
N TYR A 200 4.93 0.55 -16.46
CA TYR A 200 5.31 -0.57 -17.31
C TYR A 200 5.92 -1.73 -16.54
N GLY A 201 5.92 -2.91 -17.15
CA GLY A 201 6.52 -4.11 -16.58
C GLY A 201 5.83 -5.39 -17.05
N ARG A 202 6.09 -6.48 -16.34
CA ARG A 202 5.49 -7.79 -16.61
C ARG A 202 4.19 -7.94 -15.82
N GLN A 203 3.16 -8.43 -16.48
CA GLN A 203 1.94 -8.91 -15.82
C GLN A 203 2.18 -10.34 -15.28
N PRO A 204 1.77 -10.65 -14.05
CA PRO A 204 1.88 -11.97 -13.44
C PRO A 204 0.92 -12.99 -14.03
#